data_f782b6bb2d977f5b8b78845834ff35b9
#
_entry.id   f782b6bb2d977f5b8b78845834ff35b9
#
_cell.length_a   1.000
_cell.length_b   1.000
_cell.length_c   1.000
_cell.angle_alpha   90.00
_cell.angle_beta   90.00
_cell.angle_gamma   90.00
#
_symmetry.space_group_name_H-M   'P 1'
#
loop_
_entity.id
_entity.type
_entity.pdbx_description
1 polymer ?
#
loop_
_entity_poly.entity_id
_entity_poly.type
_entity_poly.pdbx_seq_one_letter_code
_entity_poly.pdbx_strand_id
1 'polypeptide(L)'
;MNKMKRLTGKKILLMAVVFCAFGFAKAQETQTAGNTLTLTLEKALEIALDENPTMKVAAEEIALKKVAGKEAWQSLLPEASIAGSVDHTIKAAEMKLNDMSFKMGQDGTNTANAGLSINLPLFVPGVYRAMSMTKTDIELAVEKSRASKLDLVNQVSKAYYQLMLAQD
;
A
#
# COMPACT_ATOMS: atom_id res chain seq x y z
N MET A 1 -30.10 15.17 -41.00
CA MET A 1 -29.14 15.37 -39.90
C MET A 1 -28.41 14.10 -39.48
N ASN A 2 -28.56 12.95 -40.17
CA ASN A 2 -27.99 11.64 -39.80
C ASN A 2 -26.78 11.15 -40.62
N LYS A 3 -26.38 11.85 -41.69
CA LYS A 3 -25.24 11.44 -42.52
C LYS A 3 -23.87 11.93 -42.04
N MET A 4 -23.82 13.00 -41.26
CA MET A 4 -22.56 13.57 -40.77
C MET A 4 -21.95 12.82 -39.57
N LYS A 5 -22.77 12.15 -38.75
CA LYS A 5 -22.28 11.34 -37.59
C LYS A 5 -21.63 10.01 -37.98
N ARG A 6 -21.95 9.47 -39.17
CA ARG A 6 -21.34 8.18 -39.62
C ARG A 6 -19.95 8.34 -40.25
N LEU A 7 -19.62 9.53 -40.74
CA LEU A 7 -18.29 9.79 -41.33
C LEU A 7 -17.22 10.05 -40.30
N THR A 8 -17.57 10.62 -39.14
CA THR A 8 -16.63 10.86 -38.04
C THR A 8 -16.20 9.55 -37.34
N GLY A 9 -17.14 8.60 -37.16
CA GLY A 9 -16.84 7.31 -36.55
C GLY A 9 -15.87 6.42 -37.38
N LYS A 10 -16.02 6.44 -38.72
CA LYS A 10 -15.12 5.71 -39.62
C LYS A 10 -13.70 6.27 -39.65
N LYS A 11 -13.58 7.62 -39.60
CA LYS A 11 -12.27 8.29 -39.58
C LYS A 11 -11.51 8.06 -38.23
N ILE A 12 -12.25 8.04 -37.12
CA ILE A 12 -11.67 7.74 -35.78
C ILE A 12 -11.25 6.27 -35.72
N LEU A 13 -12.03 5.35 -36.26
CA LEU A 13 -11.68 3.92 -36.30
C LEU A 13 -10.45 3.66 -37.17
N LEU A 14 -10.31 4.35 -38.29
CA LEU A 14 -9.17 4.24 -39.20
C LEU A 14 -7.90 4.85 -38.61
N MET A 15 -8.02 5.89 -37.81
CA MET A 15 -6.90 6.51 -37.09
C MET A 15 -6.41 5.65 -35.93
N ALA A 16 -7.31 4.93 -35.24
CA ALA A 16 -6.96 3.99 -34.18
C ALA A 16 -6.20 2.76 -34.72
N VAL A 17 -6.57 2.25 -35.89
CA VAL A 17 -5.88 1.11 -36.53
C VAL A 17 -4.47 1.49 -37.02
N VAL A 18 -4.28 2.72 -37.52
CA VAL A 18 -2.94 3.22 -37.93
C VAL A 18 -2.03 3.44 -36.74
N PHE A 19 -2.57 3.84 -35.57
CA PHE A 19 -1.78 4.04 -34.35
C PHE A 19 -1.30 2.72 -33.73
N CYS A 20 -2.08 1.63 -33.85
CA CYS A 20 -1.66 0.30 -33.43
C CYS A 20 -0.56 -0.34 -34.32
N ALA A 21 -0.47 0.06 -35.61
CA ALA A 21 0.53 -0.50 -36.51
C ALA A 21 1.94 0.09 -36.33
N PHE A 22 2.08 1.25 -35.69
CA PHE A 22 3.39 1.89 -35.41
C PHE A 22 4.01 1.51 -34.07
N GLY A 23 3.31 0.74 -33.21
CA GLY A 23 3.76 0.38 -31.87
C GLY A 23 4.64 -0.87 -31.78
N PHE A 24 4.82 -1.66 -32.86
CA PHE A 24 5.48 -2.98 -32.81
C PHE A 24 6.84 -3.07 -33.49
N ALA A 25 7.47 -1.97 -33.87
CA ALA A 25 8.80 -1.98 -34.49
C ALA A 25 9.88 -1.34 -33.60
N LYS A 26 9.98 -1.80 -32.35
CA LYS A 26 11.26 -1.81 -31.64
C LYS A 26 11.66 -3.27 -31.41
N ALA A 27 12.18 -3.87 -32.46
CA ALA A 27 12.95 -5.09 -32.36
C ALA A 27 14.10 -4.83 -31.37
N GLN A 28 14.12 -5.61 -30.34
CA GLN A 28 15.19 -5.76 -29.39
C GLN A 28 16.49 -6.08 -30.15
N GLU A 29 17.33 -5.11 -30.31
CA GLU A 29 18.75 -5.37 -30.55
C GLU A 29 19.30 -5.94 -29.23
N THR A 30 19.26 -7.25 -29.13
CA THR A 30 20.07 -7.98 -28.18
C THR A 30 21.51 -7.81 -28.64
N GLN A 31 22.17 -6.76 -28.18
CA GLN A 31 23.62 -6.69 -28.23
C GLN A 31 24.15 -7.74 -27.24
N THR A 32 24.35 -8.93 -27.79
CA THR A 32 25.23 -9.92 -27.18
C THR A 32 26.68 -9.43 -27.41
N ALA A 33 27.04 -8.34 -26.74
CA ALA A 33 28.42 -8.03 -26.50
C ALA A 33 28.90 -9.10 -25.52
N GLY A 34 29.66 -10.04 -25.98
CA GLY A 34 30.35 -11.06 -25.20
C GLY A 34 31.35 -10.41 -24.23
N ASN A 35 30.83 -9.71 -23.22
CA ASN A 35 31.60 -9.36 -22.05
C ASN A 35 31.60 -10.62 -21.18
N THR A 36 32.64 -11.43 -21.31
CA THR A 36 32.94 -12.48 -20.34
C THR A 36 33.21 -11.78 -19.01
N LEU A 37 32.17 -11.64 -18.22
CA LEU A 37 32.25 -11.07 -16.87
C LEU A 37 32.99 -12.13 -16.03
N THR A 38 34.27 -11.92 -15.73
CA THR A 38 34.95 -12.74 -14.72
C THR A 38 34.33 -12.40 -13.35
N LEU A 39 33.35 -13.21 -12.96
CA LEU A 39 32.63 -13.03 -11.72
C LEU A 39 33.42 -13.65 -10.58
N THR A 40 34.13 -12.86 -9.80
CA THR A 40 34.72 -13.31 -8.54
C THR A 40 33.65 -13.42 -7.48
N LEU A 41 33.87 -14.25 -6.44
CA LEU A 41 32.95 -14.39 -5.31
C LEU A 41 32.65 -13.03 -4.64
N GLU A 42 33.66 -12.19 -4.45
CA GLU A 42 33.48 -10.85 -3.90
C GLU A 42 32.54 -9.99 -4.75
N LYS A 43 32.72 -10.00 -6.06
CA LYS A 43 31.88 -9.23 -6.97
C LYS A 43 30.46 -9.75 -7.04
N ALA A 44 30.28 -11.08 -6.97
CA ALA A 44 28.98 -11.70 -6.88
C ALA A 44 28.24 -11.31 -5.59
N LEU A 45 28.93 -11.27 -4.46
CA LEU A 45 28.39 -10.84 -3.17
C LEU A 45 28.03 -9.35 -3.16
N GLU A 46 28.89 -8.49 -3.72
CA GLU A 46 28.63 -7.05 -3.82
C GLU A 46 27.36 -6.78 -4.61
N ILE A 47 27.23 -7.36 -5.81
CA ILE A 47 26.04 -7.22 -6.66
C ILE A 47 24.79 -7.77 -5.94
N ALA A 48 24.90 -8.95 -5.31
CA ALA A 48 23.78 -9.55 -4.61
C ALA A 48 23.30 -8.70 -3.43
N LEU A 49 24.21 -8.08 -2.68
CA LEU A 49 23.86 -7.23 -1.55
C LEU A 49 23.23 -5.89 -1.98
N ASP A 50 23.67 -5.34 -3.11
CA ASP A 50 23.18 -4.04 -3.60
C ASP A 50 21.87 -4.16 -4.38
N GLU A 51 21.75 -5.17 -5.23
CA GLU A 51 20.65 -5.28 -6.17
C GLU A 51 19.51 -6.20 -5.71
N ASN A 52 19.75 -7.03 -4.70
CA ASN A 52 18.75 -8.01 -4.26
C ASN A 52 17.50 -7.33 -3.71
N PRO A 53 16.32 -7.65 -4.27
CA PRO A 53 15.04 -7.11 -3.78
C PRO A 53 14.79 -7.36 -2.30
N THR A 54 15.23 -8.51 -1.75
CA THR A 54 15.07 -8.85 -0.33
C THR A 54 15.79 -7.85 0.58
N MET A 55 16.97 -7.37 0.18
CA MET A 55 17.70 -6.36 0.95
C MET A 55 17.00 -5.01 0.91
N LYS A 56 16.44 -4.63 -0.24
CA LYS A 56 15.65 -3.40 -0.40
C LYS A 56 14.39 -3.47 0.45
N VAL A 57 13.67 -4.58 0.42
CA VAL A 57 12.48 -4.81 1.26
C VAL A 57 12.83 -4.74 2.74
N ALA A 58 13.94 -5.34 3.19
CA ALA A 58 14.36 -5.29 4.58
C ALA A 58 14.72 -3.86 5.04
N ALA A 59 15.29 -3.03 4.16
CA ALA A 59 15.56 -1.62 4.46
C ALA A 59 14.26 -0.81 4.59
N GLU A 60 13.28 -1.04 3.69
CA GLU A 60 11.97 -0.39 3.74
C GLU A 60 11.15 -0.85 4.95
N GLU A 61 11.29 -2.12 5.39
CA GLU A 61 10.63 -2.62 6.60
C GLU A 61 11.12 -1.86 7.85
N ILE A 62 12.42 -1.58 7.94
CA ILE A 62 12.97 -0.75 9.02
C ILE A 62 12.41 0.67 8.95
N ALA A 63 12.32 1.27 7.76
CA ALA A 63 11.75 2.59 7.58
C ALA A 63 10.27 2.63 8.00
N LEU A 64 9.49 1.60 7.62
CA LEU A 64 8.09 1.43 8.02
C LEU A 64 7.93 1.38 9.54
N LYS A 65 8.77 0.61 10.24
CA LYS A 65 8.74 0.52 11.71
C LYS A 65 9.08 1.87 12.37
N LYS A 66 9.99 2.66 11.80
CA LYS A 66 10.28 4.00 12.28
C LYS A 66 9.09 4.97 12.10
N VAL A 67 8.34 4.83 11.01
CA VAL A 67 7.13 5.62 10.78
C VAL A 67 6.02 5.21 11.76
N ALA A 68 5.82 3.91 11.99
CA ALA A 68 4.87 3.40 12.99
C ALA A 68 5.13 3.98 14.39
N GLY A 69 6.39 4.21 14.75
CA GLY A 69 6.75 4.90 15.99
C GLY A 69 6.26 6.34 16.05
N LYS A 70 6.26 7.05 14.92
CA LYS A 70 5.71 8.40 14.84
C LYS A 70 4.18 8.39 14.89
N GLU A 71 3.54 7.42 14.27
CA GLU A 71 2.08 7.23 14.32
C GLU A 71 1.60 6.98 15.75
N ALA A 72 2.32 6.17 16.53
CA ALA A 72 2.00 5.95 17.93
C ALA A 72 1.98 7.26 18.73
N TRP A 73 2.88 8.18 18.42
CA TRP A 73 2.92 9.50 19.07
C TRP A 73 1.75 10.40 18.62
N GLN A 74 1.33 10.29 17.35
CA GLN A 74 0.21 11.06 16.81
C GLN A 74 -1.12 10.75 17.52
N SER A 75 -1.26 9.56 18.10
CA SER A 75 -2.43 9.18 18.89
C SER A 75 -2.65 10.04 20.15
N LEU A 76 -1.67 10.85 20.54
CA LEU A 76 -1.79 11.82 21.64
C LEU A 76 -2.21 13.22 21.18
N LEU A 77 -2.30 13.44 19.86
CA LEU A 77 -2.74 14.72 19.31
C LEU A 77 -4.27 14.85 19.40
N PRO A 78 -4.78 16.09 19.48
CA PRO A 78 -6.23 16.31 19.42
C PRO A 78 -6.79 15.91 18.07
N GLU A 79 -7.84 15.12 18.09
CA GLU A 79 -8.62 14.74 16.92
C GLU A 79 -9.84 15.64 16.79
N ALA A 80 -9.98 16.31 15.65
CA ALA A 80 -11.17 17.06 15.31
C ALA A 80 -11.94 16.34 14.21
N SER A 81 -13.21 16.03 14.45
CA SER A 81 -14.09 15.40 13.47
C SER A 81 -15.36 16.20 13.26
N ILE A 82 -15.82 16.25 12.01
CA ILE A 82 -17.06 16.85 11.59
C ILE A 82 -17.95 15.70 11.10
N ALA A 83 -19.13 15.58 11.67
CA ALA A 83 -20.13 14.60 11.25
C ALA A 83 -21.42 15.30 10.88
N GLY A 84 -22.08 14.83 9.82
CA GLY A 84 -23.40 15.27 9.41
C GLY A 84 -24.25 14.09 8.99
N SER A 85 -25.52 14.07 9.41
CA SER A 85 -26.50 13.10 8.95
C SER A 85 -27.79 13.80 8.53
N VAL A 86 -28.45 13.21 7.54
CA VAL A 86 -29.78 13.59 7.10
C VAL A 86 -30.63 12.34 7.12
N ASP A 87 -31.63 12.32 8.00
CA ASP A 87 -32.50 11.18 8.19
C ASP A 87 -33.94 11.55 7.74
N HIS A 88 -34.52 10.67 6.92
CA HIS A 88 -35.91 10.78 6.51
C HIS A 88 -36.74 9.67 7.16
N THR A 89 -37.67 10.05 8.03
CA THR A 89 -38.58 9.11 8.69
C THR A 89 -39.78 8.84 7.81
N ILE A 90 -39.83 7.71 7.14
CA ILE A 90 -40.94 7.31 6.27
C ILE A 90 -42.20 7.01 7.13
N LYS A 91 -42.00 6.24 8.19
CA LYS A 91 -43.05 5.93 9.20
C LYS A 91 -42.48 6.04 10.59
N ALA A 92 -43.17 6.71 11.46
CA ALA A 92 -42.82 6.77 12.86
C ALA A 92 -43.07 5.42 13.56
N ALA A 93 -42.22 5.10 14.54
CA ALA A 93 -42.36 3.89 15.32
C ALA A 93 -43.65 3.95 16.15
N GLU A 94 -44.47 2.90 16.12
CA GLU A 94 -45.66 2.73 16.93
C GLU A 94 -45.35 1.78 18.08
N MET A 95 -45.56 2.24 19.30
CA MET A 95 -45.49 1.40 20.49
C MET A 95 -46.90 1.08 20.93
N LYS A 96 -47.26 -0.20 21.01
CA LYS A 96 -48.53 -0.67 21.57
C LYS A 96 -48.30 -1.12 23.01
N LEU A 97 -48.99 -0.49 23.93
CA LEU A 97 -49.00 -0.87 25.32
C LEU A 97 -50.46 -1.14 25.72
N ASN A 98 -50.80 -2.40 25.95
CA ASN A 98 -52.17 -2.90 26.10
C ASN A 98 -53.03 -2.51 24.87
N ASP A 99 -54.13 -1.84 25.01
CA ASP A 99 -54.99 -1.39 23.91
C ASP A 99 -54.71 0.02 23.41
N MET A 100 -53.66 0.66 23.91
CA MET A 100 -53.25 2.00 23.49
C MET A 100 -52.06 1.93 22.55
N SER A 101 -52.16 2.59 21.39
CA SER A 101 -51.04 2.77 20.44
C SER A 101 -50.53 4.22 20.54
N PHE A 102 -49.23 4.35 20.80
CA PHE A 102 -48.53 5.64 20.81
C PHE A 102 -47.57 5.71 19.62
N LYS A 103 -47.70 6.77 18.81
CA LYS A 103 -46.71 7.07 17.78
C LYS A 103 -45.54 7.86 18.37
N MET A 104 -44.33 7.35 18.22
CA MET A 104 -43.09 8.05 18.59
C MET A 104 -42.53 8.82 17.37
N GLY A 105 -43.01 10.07 17.20
CA GLY A 105 -42.60 10.93 16.09
C GLY A 105 -43.68 11.15 15.02
N GLN A 106 -43.36 11.86 14.00
CA GLN A 106 -44.24 12.15 12.85
C GLN A 106 -43.74 11.43 11.60
N ASP A 107 -44.68 10.91 10.80
CA ASP A 107 -44.40 10.34 9.50
C ASP A 107 -43.93 11.44 8.53
N GLY A 108 -42.97 11.13 7.68
CA GLY A 108 -42.46 12.06 6.67
C GLY A 108 -41.53 13.18 7.18
N THR A 109 -41.01 13.05 8.40
CA THR A 109 -40.13 14.07 8.98
C THR A 109 -38.71 13.93 8.48
N ASN A 110 -38.12 15.06 8.04
CA ASN A 110 -36.71 15.18 7.73
C ASN A 110 -35.96 15.74 8.93
N THR A 111 -34.96 15.02 9.40
CA THR A 111 -34.05 15.48 10.46
C THR A 111 -32.65 15.64 9.91
N ALA A 112 -32.07 16.82 10.00
CA ALA A 112 -30.67 17.07 9.66
C ALA A 112 -29.90 17.38 10.93
N ASN A 113 -28.81 16.65 11.14
CA ASN A 113 -27.88 16.83 12.25
C ASN A 113 -26.53 17.17 11.73
N ALA A 114 -25.88 18.17 12.32
CA ALA A 114 -24.47 18.47 12.07
C ALA A 114 -23.77 18.67 13.42
N GLY A 115 -22.59 18.08 13.54
CA GLY A 115 -21.81 18.15 14.78
C GLY A 115 -20.33 18.31 14.50
N LEU A 116 -19.67 19.11 15.34
CA LEU A 116 -18.21 19.19 15.44
C LEU A 116 -17.83 18.58 16.78
N SER A 117 -16.91 17.63 16.76
CA SER A 117 -16.35 17.04 17.98
C SER A 117 -14.83 17.18 17.99
N ILE A 118 -14.30 17.56 19.15
CA ILE A 118 -12.85 17.63 19.39
C ILE A 118 -12.58 16.69 20.57
N ASN A 119 -11.73 15.68 20.31
CA ASN A 119 -11.32 14.72 21.31
C ASN A 119 -9.84 14.88 21.59
N LEU A 120 -9.47 15.16 22.84
CA LEU A 120 -8.09 15.25 23.28
C LEU A 120 -7.82 14.19 24.34
N PRO A 121 -7.01 13.16 24.02
CA PRO A 121 -6.62 12.15 24.99
C PRO A 121 -5.57 12.74 25.95
N LEU A 122 -5.96 13.07 27.18
CA LEU A 122 -5.06 13.66 28.18
C LEU A 122 -4.10 12.64 28.79
N PHE A 123 -4.56 11.42 29.01
CA PHE A 123 -3.74 10.36 29.58
C PHE A 123 -4.17 8.98 29.06
N VAL A 124 -3.32 8.35 28.26
CA VAL A 124 -3.55 7.01 27.69
C VAL A 124 -2.34 6.13 27.94
N PRO A 125 -2.30 5.38 29.06
CA PRO A 125 -1.16 4.53 29.42
C PRO A 125 -0.79 3.51 28.33
N GLY A 126 -1.78 3.02 27.58
CA GLY A 126 -1.59 2.09 26.46
C GLY A 126 -0.72 2.67 25.35
N VAL A 127 -0.86 3.96 25.04
CA VAL A 127 -0.05 4.63 24.00
C VAL A 127 1.42 4.71 24.43
N TYR A 128 1.70 5.04 25.67
CA TYR A 128 3.07 5.09 26.18
C TYR A 128 3.76 3.71 26.14
N ARG A 129 3.02 2.64 26.41
CA ARG A 129 3.52 1.27 26.25
C ARG A 129 3.73 0.91 24.79
N ALA A 130 2.80 1.28 23.90
CA ALA A 130 2.94 1.08 22.46
C ALA A 130 4.19 1.79 21.90
N MET A 131 4.47 3.00 22.35
CA MET A 131 5.68 3.73 21.98
C MET A 131 6.96 3.02 22.43
N SER A 132 6.95 2.43 23.64
CA SER A 132 8.08 1.62 24.13
C SER A 132 8.26 0.35 23.29
N MET A 133 7.16 -0.34 22.94
CA MET A 133 7.19 -1.52 22.08
C MET A 133 7.72 -1.21 20.68
N THR A 134 7.40 -0.06 20.13
CA THR A 134 7.88 0.36 18.79
C THR A 134 9.41 0.44 18.74
N LYS A 135 10.09 0.84 19.81
CA LYS A 135 11.56 0.81 19.86
C LYS A 135 12.10 -0.60 19.70
N THR A 136 11.53 -1.54 20.43
CA THR A 136 11.90 -2.96 20.35
C THR A 136 11.58 -3.55 18.98
N ASP A 137 10.46 -3.13 18.36
CA ASP A 137 10.10 -3.54 17.01
C ASP A 137 11.09 -3.03 15.95
N ILE A 138 11.63 -1.82 16.12
CA ILE A 138 12.68 -1.29 15.23
C ILE A 138 13.97 -2.11 15.40
N GLU A 139 14.38 -2.39 16.63
CA GLU A 139 15.55 -3.22 16.94
C GLU A 139 15.39 -4.63 16.33
N LEU A 140 14.21 -5.23 16.48
CA LEU A 140 13.88 -6.52 15.88
C LEU A 140 13.98 -6.47 14.34
N ALA A 141 13.46 -5.42 13.71
CA ALA A 141 13.54 -5.27 12.26
C ALA A 141 15.00 -5.12 11.78
N VAL A 142 15.84 -4.41 12.53
CA VAL A 142 17.27 -4.28 12.24
C VAL A 142 17.99 -5.64 12.33
N GLU A 143 17.76 -6.40 13.41
CA GLU A 143 18.39 -7.72 13.56
C GLU A 143 17.87 -8.73 12.51
N LYS A 144 16.59 -8.66 12.16
CA LYS A 144 16.02 -9.47 11.08
C LYS A 144 16.64 -9.15 9.73
N SER A 145 16.87 -7.85 9.43
CA SER A 145 17.60 -7.42 8.23
C SER A 145 19.02 -7.95 8.20
N ARG A 146 19.70 -7.95 9.36
CA ARG A 146 21.04 -8.51 9.51
C ARG A 146 21.06 -10.02 9.27
N ALA A 147 20.10 -10.76 9.82
CA ALA A 147 19.96 -12.19 9.57
C ALA A 147 19.74 -12.48 8.07
N SER A 148 18.82 -11.75 7.42
CA SER A 148 18.57 -11.88 5.98
C SER A 148 19.82 -11.60 5.14
N LYS A 149 20.66 -10.64 5.55
CA LYS A 149 21.94 -10.36 4.89
C LYS A 149 22.90 -11.55 4.99
N LEU A 150 23.01 -12.17 6.16
CA LEU A 150 23.86 -13.35 6.36
C LEU A 150 23.36 -14.55 5.55
N ASP A 151 22.04 -14.75 5.50
CA ASP A 151 21.42 -15.81 4.71
C ASP A 151 21.69 -15.61 3.22
N LEU A 152 21.59 -14.37 2.72
CA LEU A 152 21.90 -14.05 1.33
C LEU A 152 23.37 -14.32 1.01
N VAL A 153 24.31 -13.92 1.86
CA VAL A 153 25.74 -14.22 1.72
C VAL A 153 25.97 -15.73 1.62
N ASN A 154 25.34 -16.51 2.49
CA ASN A 154 25.46 -17.97 2.47
C ASN A 154 24.88 -18.59 1.18
N GLN A 155 23.71 -18.10 0.72
CA GLN A 155 23.07 -18.59 -0.50
C GLN A 155 23.93 -18.29 -1.74
N VAL A 156 24.44 -17.05 -1.87
CA VAL A 156 25.28 -16.64 -3.00
C VAL A 156 26.60 -17.43 -2.99
N SER A 157 27.24 -17.57 -1.83
CA SER A 157 28.49 -18.33 -1.73
C SER A 157 28.29 -19.79 -2.11
N LYS A 158 27.21 -20.41 -1.64
CA LYS A 158 26.86 -21.78 -1.98
C LYS A 158 26.60 -21.96 -3.47
N ALA A 159 25.82 -21.04 -4.07
CA ALA A 159 25.54 -21.06 -5.50
C ALA A 159 26.81 -20.87 -6.35
N TYR A 160 27.72 -20.00 -5.93
CA TYR A 160 28.99 -19.77 -6.58
C TYR A 160 29.86 -21.04 -6.61
N TYR A 161 30.01 -21.72 -5.48
CA TYR A 161 30.79 -22.97 -5.42
C TYR A 161 30.12 -24.12 -6.16
N GLN A 162 28.77 -24.18 -6.18
CA GLN A 162 28.03 -25.16 -6.99
C GLN A 162 28.25 -24.93 -8.50
N LEU A 163 28.32 -23.67 -8.93
CA LEU A 163 28.61 -23.33 -10.33
C LEU A 163 30.05 -23.75 -10.70
N MET A 164 31.03 -23.47 -9.84
CA MET A 164 32.41 -23.89 -10.07
C MET A 164 32.52 -25.42 -10.20
N LEU A 165 31.85 -26.13 -9.30
CA LEU A 165 31.87 -27.62 -9.34
C LEU A 165 31.19 -28.19 -10.60
N ALA A 166 30.28 -27.47 -11.21
CA ALA A 166 29.59 -27.90 -12.43
C ALA A 166 30.37 -27.56 -13.70
N GLN A 167 31.43 -26.76 -13.60
CA GLN A 167 32.32 -26.38 -14.71
C GLN A 167 33.55 -27.31 -14.84
N ASP A 168 33.89 -28.05 -13.77
CA ASP A 168 34.89 -29.10 -13.74
C ASP A 168 34.31 -30.44 -14.23
#